data_a8a144408769f913d79ba36151945008
#
_entry.id   a8a144408769f913d79ba36151945008
#
_cell.length_a   1.000
_cell.length_b   1.000
_cell.length_c   1.000
_cell.angle_alpha   90.00
_cell.angle_beta   90.00
_cell.angle_gamma   90.00
#
_symmetry.space_group_name_H-M   'P 1'
#
loop_
_entity.id
_entity.type
_entity.pdbx_description
1 polymer ?
#
loop_
_entity_poly.entity_id
_entity_poly.type
_entity_poly.pdbx_seq_one_letter_code
_entity_poly.pdbx_strand_id
1 'polypeptide(L)'
;MSKDNNSNSADKGGVNHAQANADTGANNATGNVTFALAQSHFLVGDINTNTDKMRKLAIEAREQGADVIIFPELALLGYPPQDLLLRPSLSGRVKSALSALSDIENIVMIVGYPHVDHHGTFNSAAILHNG
;
A
#
# COMPACT_ATOMS: atom_id res chain seq x y z
N MET A 1 6.26 -42.68 -17.59
CA MET A 1 5.89 -41.31 -18.03
C MET A 1 5.18 -40.62 -16.89
N SER A 2 5.94 -39.93 -16.07
CA SER A 2 5.40 -39.09 -14.96
C SER A 2 5.27 -37.69 -15.49
N LYS A 3 4.05 -37.10 -15.39
CA LYS A 3 3.80 -35.70 -15.73
C LYS A 3 3.82 -34.94 -14.42
N ASP A 4 4.88 -34.19 -14.20
CA ASP A 4 4.97 -33.22 -13.12
C ASP A 4 4.05 -32.03 -13.43
N ASN A 5 2.92 -31.96 -12.73
CA ASN A 5 2.08 -30.77 -12.68
C ASN A 5 2.71 -29.79 -11.69
N ASN A 6 3.52 -28.89 -12.20
CA ASN A 6 3.97 -27.72 -11.46
C ASN A 6 2.81 -26.71 -11.43
N SER A 7 1.97 -26.81 -10.40
CA SER A 7 0.96 -25.80 -10.11
C SER A 7 1.65 -24.57 -9.53
N ASN A 8 1.95 -23.62 -10.39
CA ASN A 8 2.38 -22.28 -10.02
C ASN A 8 1.23 -21.60 -9.28
N SER A 9 1.24 -21.64 -7.95
CA SER A 9 0.33 -20.93 -7.09
C SER A 9 0.69 -19.45 -7.15
N ALA A 10 0.12 -18.74 -8.13
CA ALA A 10 0.17 -17.30 -8.17
C ALA A 10 -0.48 -16.75 -6.89
N ASP A 11 0.27 -15.95 -6.14
CA ASP A 11 -0.23 -15.20 -4.97
C ASP A 11 -1.46 -14.37 -5.39
N LYS A 12 -2.65 -14.81 -5.01
CA LYS A 12 -3.93 -14.14 -5.27
C LYS A 12 -4.26 -13.15 -4.15
N GLY A 13 -3.26 -12.37 -3.72
CA GLY A 13 -3.53 -11.25 -2.84
C GLY A 13 -4.52 -10.28 -3.50
N GLY A 14 -5.63 -10.04 -2.84
CA GLY A 14 -6.70 -9.17 -3.31
C GLY A 14 -6.97 -8.01 -2.34
N VAL A 15 -7.97 -7.22 -2.65
CA VAL A 15 -8.48 -6.16 -1.79
C VAL A 15 -9.79 -6.59 -1.14
N ASN A 16 -9.91 -6.38 0.16
CA ASN A 16 -11.17 -6.53 0.88
C ASN A 16 -11.78 -5.15 1.12
N HIS A 17 -13.08 -5.03 0.87
CA HIS A 17 -13.84 -3.81 1.07
C HIS A 17 -14.54 -3.81 2.42
N ALA A 18 -14.39 -2.74 3.18
CA ALA A 18 -15.16 -2.46 4.38
C ALA A 18 -15.85 -1.11 4.21
N GLN A 19 -17.16 -1.07 4.46
CA GLN A 19 -17.91 0.18 4.49
C GLN A 19 -17.99 0.69 5.92
N ALA A 20 -17.55 1.92 6.15
CA ALA A 20 -17.72 2.61 7.40
C ALA A 20 -18.79 3.70 7.23
N ASN A 21 -19.90 3.62 7.99
CA ASN A 21 -20.85 4.69 8.09
C ASN A 21 -20.38 5.66 9.16
N ALA A 22 -19.97 6.86 8.78
CA ALA A 22 -19.71 7.93 9.73
C ALA A 22 -21.05 8.63 10.04
N ASP A 23 -21.70 8.27 11.14
CA ASP A 23 -22.81 9.04 11.67
C ASP A 23 -22.26 10.26 12.42
N THR A 24 -22.05 11.34 11.69
CA THR A 24 -21.78 12.66 12.28
C THR A 24 -23.06 13.45 12.28
N GLY A 25 -23.75 13.50 13.42
CA GLY A 25 -24.97 14.28 13.62
C GLY A 25 -24.78 15.78 13.43
N ALA A 26 -24.58 16.23 12.20
CA ALA A 26 -24.68 17.62 11.75
C ALA A 26 -24.92 17.63 10.23
N ASN A 27 -26.03 18.22 9.85
CA ASN A 27 -26.53 18.49 8.50
C ASN A 27 -25.46 18.64 7.40
N ASN A 28 -25.47 17.73 6.44
CA ASN A 28 -25.29 17.79 5.00
C ASN A 28 -24.42 16.65 4.46
N ALA A 29 -25.03 15.89 3.55
CA ALA A 29 -24.42 14.84 2.75
C ALA A 29 -23.81 13.69 3.59
N THR A 30 -24.63 12.74 3.99
CA THR A 30 -24.18 11.42 4.41
C THR A 30 -23.57 10.69 3.22
N GLY A 31 -22.33 11.08 2.87
CA GLY A 31 -21.53 10.33 1.92
C GLY A 31 -20.90 9.13 2.65
N ASN A 32 -21.20 7.92 2.20
CA ASN A 32 -20.46 6.75 2.64
C ASN A 32 -19.03 6.82 2.09
N VAL A 33 -18.04 6.51 2.92
CA VAL A 33 -16.65 6.34 2.49
C VAL A 33 -16.37 4.85 2.42
N THR A 34 -15.93 4.38 1.26
CA THR A 34 -15.60 2.97 1.02
C THR A 34 -14.10 2.75 1.18
N PHE A 35 -13.73 1.89 2.11
CA PHE A 35 -12.34 1.49 2.35
C PHE A 35 -12.04 0.15 1.70
N ALA A 36 -10.89 0.07 1.02
CA ALA A 36 -10.27 -1.18 0.58
C ALA A 36 -9.09 -1.51 1.50
N LEU A 37 -9.02 -2.74 1.99
CA LEU A 37 -7.89 -3.25 2.75
C LEU A 37 -7.04 -4.15 1.86
N ALA A 38 -5.80 -3.73 1.59
CA ALA A 38 -4.86 -4.50 0.78
C ALA A 38 -4.26 -5.65 1.59
N GLN A 39 -4.87 -6.81 1.52
CA GLN A 39 -4.35 -8.04 2.14
C GLN A 39 -3.49 -8.81 1.14
N SER A 40 -2.21 -8.44 1.08
CA SER A 40 -1.27 -8.99 0.11
C SER A 40 0.10 -9.19 0.71
N HIS A 41 0.86 -10.14 0.17
CA HIS A 41 2.26 -10.34 0.54
C HIS A 41 3.15 -9.33 -0.18
N PHE A 42 4.03 -8.65 0.57
CA PHE A 42 5.03 -7.71 0.05
C PHE A 42 6.43 -8.27 0.27
N LEU A 43 7.28 -8.18 -0.76
CA LEU A 43 8.63 -8.76 -0.74
C LEU A 43 9.59 -7.90 0.06
N VAL A 44 10.32 -8.52 0.99
CA VAL A 44 11.30 -7.82 1.83
C VAL A 44 12.43 -7.26 0.96
N GLY A 45 12.64 -5.96 1.02
CA GLY A 45 13.71 -5.25 0.32
C GLY A 45 13.45 -4.94 -1.16
N ASP A 46 12.39 -5.47 -1.75
CA ASP A 46 12.06 -5.21 -3.16
C ASP A 46 11.02 -4.09 -3.31
N ILE A 47 11.47 -2.86 -3.05
CA ILE A 47 10.63 -1.66 -3.10
C ILE A 47 9.97 -1.50 -4.47
N ASN A 48 10.66 -1.82 -5.56
CA ASN A 48 10.13 -1.62 -6.91
C ASN A 48 8.95 -2.56 -7.18
N THR A 49 9.11 -3.85 -6.95
CA THR A 49 8.03 -4.83 -7.10
C THR A 49 6.87 -4.54 -6.16
N ASN A 50 7.14 -4.12 -4.91
CA ASN A 50 6.11 -3.73 -3.97
C ASN A 50 5.34 -2.48 -4.46
N THR A 51 6.04 -1.48 -4.99
CA THR A 51 5.43 -0.26 -5.56
C THR A 51 4.51 -0.61 -6.73
N ASP A 52 4.97 -1.45 -7.65
CA ASP A 52 4.15 -1.90 -8.80
C ASP A 52 2.91 -2.68 -8.35
N LYS A 53 3.06 -3.53 -7.33
CA LYS A 53 1.95 -4.27 -6.73
C LYS A 53 0.94 -3.33 -6.07
N MET A 54 1.41 -2.36 -5.28
CA MET A 54 0.57 -1.34 -4.66
C MET A 54 -0.20 -0.53 -5.69
N ARG A 55 0.46 -0.13 -6.78
CA ARG A 55 -0.17 0.59 -7.89
C ARG A 55 -1.33 -0.22 -8.49
N LYS A 56 -1.12 -1.51 -8.77
CA LYS A 56 -2.15 -2.40 -9.30
C LYS A 56 -3.34 -2.53 -8.35
N LEU A 57 -3.08 -2.77 -7.07
CA LEU A 57 -4.12 -2.90 -6.05
C LEU A 57 -4.91 -1.60 -5.86
N ALA A 58 -4.25 -0.44 -5.93
CA ALA A 58 -4.92 0.86 -5.83
C ALA A 58 -5.86 1.11 -7.02
N ILE A 59 -5.41 0.80 -8.23
CA ILE A 59 -6.23 0.92 -9.44
C ILE A 59 -7.44 -0.03 -9.36
N GLU A 60 -7.23 -1.29 -8.98
CA GLU A 60 -8.28 -2.28 -8.79
C GLU A 60 -9.31 -1.83 -7.74
N ALA A 61 -8.85 -1.34 -6.58
CA ALA A 61 -9.73 -0.85 -5.52
C ALA A 61 -10.58 0.34 -5.99
N ARG A 62 -9.97 1.29 -6.72
CA ARG A 62 -10.68 2.44 -7.31
C ARG A 62 -11.75 1.99 -8.31
N GLU A 63 -11.43 1.05 -9.19
CA GLU A 63 -12.37 0.51 -10.18
C GLU A 63 -13.55 -0.23 -9.52
N GLN A 64 -13.34 -0.77 -8.32
CA GLN A 64 -14.39 -1.38 -7.49
C GLN A 64 -15.13 -0.36 -6.61
N GLY A 65 -14.84 0.94 -6.73
CA GLY A 65 -15.54 2.02 -6.04
C GLY A 65 -15.01 2.35 -4.65
N ALA A 66 -13.77 1.99 -4.32
CA ALA A 66 -13.14 2.41 -3.08
C ALA A 66 -12.67 3.87 -3.16
N ASP A 67 -12.92 4.63 -2.09
CA ASP A 67 -12.42 5.99 -1.90
C ASP A 67 -11.01 6.00 -1.29
N VAL A 68 -10.73 5.00 -0.45
CA VAL A 68 -9.48 4.87 0.30
C VAL A 68 -8.98 3.44 0.22
N ILE A 69 -7.67 3.27 -0.06
CA ILE A 69 -6.99 1.97 0.11
C ILE A 69 -5.95 2.04 1.21
N ILE A 70 -5.95 1.04 2.09
CA ILE A 70 -5.00 0.94 3.22
C ILE A 70 -4.10 -0.26 3.00
N PHE A 71 -2.79 -0.02 3.01
CA PHE A 71 -1.77 -1.06 2.91
C PHE A 71 -1.25 -1.47 4.29
N PRO A 72 -0.72 -2.71 4.44
CA PRO A 72 -0.12 -3.17 5.70
C PRO A 72 1.05 -2.30 6.17
N GLU A 73 1.39 -2.46 7.45
CA GLU A 73 2.58 -1.86 8.05
C GLU A 73 3.83 -2.17 7.22
N LEU A 74 4.65 -1.14 6.96
CA LEU A 74 5.90 -1.24 6.19
C LEU A 74 5.77 -1.95 4.83
N ALA A 75 4.57 -1.96 4.24
CA ALA A 75 4.30 -2.68 3.01
C ALA A 75 5.23 -2.28 1.85
N LEU A 76 5.68 -1.02 1.82
CA LEU A 76 6.60 -0.54 0.78
C LEU A 76 7.93 -1.29 0.82
N LEU A 77 8.46 -1.60 2.01
CA LEU A 77 9.74 -2.29 2.19
C LEU A 77 9.59 -3.81 2.36
N GLY A 78 8.37 -4.29 2.69
CA GLY A 78 8.11 -5.64 3.16
C GLY A 78 8.48 -5.82 4.63
N TYR A 79 7.78 -6.70 5.33
CA TYR A 79 7.97 -6.94 6.76
C TYR A 79 8.46 -8.37 7.01
N PRO A 80 9.43 -8.57 7.91
CA PRO A 80 10.22 -7.60 8.69
C PRO A 80 11.40 -7.03 7.89
N PRO A 81 11.67 -5.70 7.99
CA PRO A 81 12.70 -5.04 7.16
C PRO A 81 14.13 -5.31 7.61
N GLN A 82 14.34 -5.80 8.84
CA GLN A 82 15.64 -6.14 9.44
C GLN A 82 16.72 -5.05 9.23
N ASP A 83 17.93 -5.46 8.83
CA ASP A 83 19.09 -4.61 8.56
C ASP A 83 18.99 -3.75 7.29
N LEU A 84 17.93 -3.91 6.50
CA LEU A 84 17.67 -3.04 5.34
C LEU A 84 17.49 -1.57 5.75
N LEU A 85 17.01 -1.32 6.96
CA LEU A 85 16.83 0.03 7.53
C LEU A 85 18.16 0.80 7.67
N LEU A 86 19.29 0.10 7.72
CA LEU A 86 20.60 0.69 7.86
C LEU A 86 21.26 1.10 6.52
N ARG A 87 20.61 0.79 5.38
CA ARG A 87 21.18 1.08 4.07
C ARG A 87 21.06 2.57 3.71
N PRO A 88 22.16 3.27 3.39
CA PRO A 88 22.12 4.71 3.06
C PRO A 88 21.21 5.05 1.86
N SER A 89 21.06 4.12 0.90
CA SER A 89 20.23 4.31 -0.29
C SER A 89 18.72 4.15 -0.04
N LEU A 90 18.31 3.69 1.15
CA LEU A 90 16.91 3.38 1.45
C LEU A 90 16.01 4.62 1.35
N SER A 91 16.40 5.72 1.98
CA SER A 91 15.61 6.96 2.04
C SER A 91 15.28 7.50 0.63
N GLY A 92 16.25 7.51 -0.28
CA GLY A 92 16.04 7.94 -1.66
C GLY A 92 15.07 7.04 -2.43
N ARG A 93 15.21 5.71 -2.27
CA ARG A 93 14.32 4.73 -2.91
C ARG A 93 12.89 4.82 -2.40
N VAL A 94 12.71 4.98 -1.09
CA VAL A 94 11.40 5.18 -0.46
C VAL A 94 10.74 6.45 -0.98
N LYS A 95 11.46 7.57 -1.02
CA LYS A 95 10.95 8.84 -1.54
C LYS A 95 10.49 8.73 -3.00
N SER A 96 11.29 8.09 -3.85
CA SER A 96 10.94 7.88 -5.26
C SER A 96 9.69 7.00 -5.41
N ALA A 97 9.56 5.96 -4.59
CA ALA A 97 8.41 5.07 -4.60
C ALA A 97 7.13 5.78 -4.15
N LEU A 98 7.18 6.56 -3.06
CA LEU A 98 6.03 7.35 -2.60
C LEU A 98 5.60 8.37 -3.65
N SER A 99 6.55 9.06 -4.31
CA SER A 99 6.24 9.98 -5.42
C SER A 99 5.55 9.25 -6.58
N ALA A 100 6.03 8.08 -6.98
CA ALA A 100 5.41 7.30 -8.05
C ALA A 100 4.01 6.79 -7.70
N LEU A 101 3.72 6.55 -6.42
CA LEU A 101 2.39 6.17 -5.95
C LEU A 101 1.45 7.38 -5.86
N SER A 102 1.95 8.57 -5.54
CA SER A 102 1.14 9.78 -5.44
C SER A 102 0.53 10.21 -6.78
N ASP A 103 1.11 9.77 -7.90
CA ASP A 103 0.57 10.03 -9.24
C ASP A 103 -0.74 9.28 -9.56
N ILE A 104 -1.20 8.40 -8.65
CA ILE A 104 -2.47 7.68 -8.84
C ILE A 104 -3.61 8.57 -8.37
N GLU A 105 -4.45 8.95 -9.33
CA GLU A 105 -5.57 9.86 -9.11
C GLU A 105 -6.85 9.16 -8.64
N ASN A 106 -7.73 9.94 -8.00
CA ASN A 106 -9.09 9.53 -7.61
C ASN A 106 -9.17 8.37 -6.62
N ILE A 107 -8.16 8.20 -5.78
CA ILE A 107 -8.16 7.32 -4.62
C ILE A 107 -7.17 7.85 -3.58
N VAL A 108 -7.53 7.78 -2.31
CA VAL A 108 -6.59 8.05 -1.20
C VAL A 108 -5.84 6.77 -0.88
N MET A 109 -4.52 6.83 -0.81
CA MET A 109 -3.69 5.68 -0.42
C MET A 109 -3.05 5.93 0.94
N ILE A 110 -3.16 4.96 1.85
CA ILE A 110 -2.45 4.97 3.14
C ILE A 110 -1.36 3.91 3.07
N VAL A 111 -0.09 4.36 3.05
CA VAL A 111 1.09 3.52 2.78
C VAL A 111 2.03 3.53 3.98
N GLY A 112 2.26 2.36 4.59
CA GLY A 112 3.25 2.17 5.65
C GLY A 112 4.67 2.14 5.08
N TYR A 113 5.58 2.95 5.65
CA TYR A 113 6.96 3.04 5.20
C TYR A 113 7.94 3.42 6.33
N PRO A 114 9.24 3.09 6.21
CA PRO A 114 10.25 3.59 7.14
C PRO A 114 10.64 5.02 6.76
N HIS A 115 10.45 5.95 7.68
CA HIS A 115 10.95 7.31 7.57
C HIS A 115 12.31 7.43 8.26
N VAL A 116 13.31 7.94 7.57
CA VAL A 116 14.67 8.14 8.11
C VAL A 116 15.04 9.60 8.00
N ASP A 117 15.35 10.22 9.14
CA ASP A 117 15.87 11.59 9.22
C ASP A 117 17.04 11.69 10.24
N HIS A 118 17.44 12.93 10.58
CA HIS A 118 18.53 13.21 11.53
C HIS A 118 18.20 12.84 12.99
N HIS A 119 16.93 12.60 13.31
CA HIS A 119 16.50 12.15 14.63
C HIS A 119 16.45 10.62 14.75
N GLY A 120 16.41 9.90 13.61
CA GLY A 120 16.40 8.44 13.61
C GLY A 120 15.55 7.81 12.53
N THR A 121 15.17 6.56 12.77
CA THR A 121 14.30 5.78 11.88
C THR A 121 12.96 5.55 12.56
N PHE A 122 11.89 5.91 11.87
CA PHE A 122 10.52 5.85 12.36
C PHE A 122 9.67 4.94 11.48
N ASN A 123 8.75 4.23 12.12
CA ASN A 123 7.65 3.56 11.42
C ASN A 123 6.56 4.60 11.15
N SER A 124 6.33 4.90 9.90
CA SER A 124 5.47 6.01 9.46
C SER A 124 4.43 5.55 8.45
N ALA A 125 3.37 6.34 8.31
CA ALA A 125 2.39 6.18 7.24
C ALA A 125 2.30 7.47 6.42
N ALA A 126 2.30 7.32 5.10
CA ALA A 126 2.02 8.41 4.17
C ALA A 126 0.55 8.34 3.75
N ILE A 127 -0.10 9.50 3.64
CA ILE A 127 -1.39 9.66 2.99
C ILE A 127 -1.11 10.33 1.65
N LEU A 128 -1.42 9.61 0.56
CA LEU A 128 -1.16 10.05 -0.81
C LEU A 128 -2.50 10.30 -1.52
N HIS A 129 -2.61 11.43 -2.25
CA HIS A 129 -3.82 11.77 -2.99
C HIS A 129 -3.50 12.78 -4.10
N ASN A 130 -3.75 12.39 -5.36
CA ASN A 130 -3.66 13.26 -6.55
C ASN A 130 -2.34 14.07 -6.65
N GLY A 131 -1.19 13.42 -6.48
CA GLY A 131 0.14 14.03 -6.52
C GLY A 131 0.53 14.57 -5.16
#